data_6b2b9724686962d48771ba2807fff39c
#
_entry.id   6b2b9724686962d48771ba2807fff39c
#
_cell.length_a   1.000
_cell.length_b   1.000
_cell.length_c   1.000
_cell.angle_alpha   90.00
_cell.angle_beta   90.00
_cell.angle_gamma   90.00
#
_symmetry.space_group_name_H-M   'P 1'
#
loop_
_entity.id
_entity.type
_entity.pdbx_description
1 polymer ?
#
loop_
_entity_poly.entity_id
_entity_poly.type
_entity_poly.pdbx_seq_one_letter_code
_entity_poly.pdbx_strand_id
1 'polypeptide(L)'
;MDKHSSFLWTEQFRVQASDTDYRSRGKLSFLLDIMQRAADSAVSSLGLSMESMLKAGMGWMVITLDLNLQRLPSPSELLDVHTWSKGNKGPLWQRDYRIYDAQGVELASARSIWALVDIGKRKILRPSALPIVVEPYVEDSVGSLPDKVIIPPELPLQEAYRYQVRYSGLDNNKHLNNARYADLCCDALALEEWEELELTGLHITYAQEAKYGEEISVMRSSLTEEGVYVRGQGGGRIFFEACLKLRR
;
A
#
# COMPACT_ATOMS: atom_id res chain seq x y z
N MET A 1 26.76 15.35 16.39
CA MET A 1 25.76 14.46 15.79
C MET A 1 24.52 14.55 16.64
N ASP A 2 23.56 15.34 16.22
CA ASP A 2 22.31 15.56 16.96
C ASP A 2 21.53 14.26 17.04
N LYS A 3 21.36 13.76 18.28
CA LYS A 3 20.62 12.52 18.60
C LYS A 3 19.09 12.68 18.50
N HIS A 4 18.59 13.73 17.87
CA HIS A 4 17.16 14.08 17.84
C HIS A 4 16.64 14.35 16.42
N SER A 5 17.20 13.75 15.38
CA SER A 5 16.49 13.79 14.12
C SER A 5 15.31 12.81 14.22
N SER A 6 14.17 13.33 14.67
CA SER A 6 12.87 12.77 14.37
C SER A 6 12.90 12.37 12.90
N PHE A 7 12.69 11.09 12.62
CA PHE A 7 13.16 10.47 11.41
C PHE A 7 12.16 10.64 10.26
N LEU A 8 12.21 11.80 9.62
CA LEU A 8 11.59 12.04 8.32
C LEU A 8 12.56 11.57 7.24
N TRP A 9 12.17 10.61 6.41
CA TRP A 9 12.89 10.18 5.22
C TRP A 9 12.30 10.84 3.99
N THR A 10 13.17 11.31 3.10
CA THR A 10 12.78 11.87 1.80
C THR A 10 13.55 11.16 0.70
N GLU A 11 12.86 10.76 -0.36
CA GLU A 11 13.46 10.10 -1.52
C GLU A 11 12.76 10.56 -2.81
N GLN A 12 13.55 10.77 -3.87
CA GLN A 12 13.05 11.26 -5.15
C GLN A 12 12.82 10.12 -6.14
N PHE A 13 11.72 10.18 -6.85
CA PHE A 13 11.36 9.24 -7.90
C PHE A 13 10.91 9.97 -9.16
N ARG A 14 11.37 9.50 -10.31
CA ARG A 14 10.91 10.02 -11.61
C ARG A 14 9.90 9.05 -12.21
N VAL A 15 8.76 9.58 -12.62
CA VAL A 15 7.70 8.81 -13.29
C VAL A 15 8.17 8.41 -14.68
N GLN A 16 8.28 7.10 -14.93
CA GLN A 16 8.61 6.56 -16.25
C GLN A 16 7.31 6.32 -17.06
N ALA A 17 7.42 6.21 -18.39
CA ALA A 17 6.25 5.88 -19.21
C ALA A 17 5.62 4.53 -18.84
N SER A 18 6.41 3.55 -18.39
CA SER A 18 5.95 2.24 -17.89
C SER A 18 5.12 2.32 -16.63
N ASP A 19 5.28 3.39 -15.85
CA ASP A 19 4.60 3.59 -14.57
C ASP A 19 3.21 4.20 -14.74
N THR A 20 2.84 4.52 -15.98
CA THR A 20 1.59 5.21 -16.29
C THR A 20 0.55 4.31 -16.95
N ASP A 21 -0.71 4.70 -16.83
CA ASP A 21 -1.85 4.08 -17.50
C ASP A 21 -1.98 4.57 -18.97
N TYR A 22 -3.01 4.07 -19.67
CA TYR A 22 -3.32 4.45 -21.06
C TYR A 22 -3.69 5.94 -21.25
N ARG A 23 -4.01 6.64 -20.15
CA ARG A 23 -4.27 8.10 -20.13
C ARG A 23 -3.03 8.91 -19.74
N SER A 24 -1.85 8.28 -19.71
CA SER A 24 -0.58 8.89 -19.29
C SER A 24 -0.63 9.43 -17.87
N ARG A 25 -1.28 8.72 -16.96
CA ARG A 25 -1.33 9.04 -15.52
C ARG A 25 -0.69 7.92 -14.72
N GLY A 26 0.05 8.27 -13.68
CA GLY A 26 0.70 7.30 -12.81
C GLY A 26 -0.28 6.28 -12.25
N LYS A 27 0.06 4.99 -12.33
CA LYS A 27 -0.75 3.89 -11.78
C LYS A 27 -0.74 3.94 -10.24
N LEU A 28 -1.81 3.45 -9.61
CA LEU A 28 -1.83 3.26 -8.16
C LEU A 28 -0.71 2.33 -7.69
N SER A 29 -0.45 1.24 -8.41
CA SER A 29 0.63 0.31 -8.08
C SER A 29 2.00 0.97 -8.08
N PHE A 30 2.25 1.92 -8.99
CA PHE A 30 3.48 2.71 -8.98
C PHE A 30 3.59 3.58 -7.71
N LEU A 31 2.51 4.26 -7.30
CA LEU A 31 2.52 5.06 -6.07
C LEU A 31 2.79 4.19 -4.83
N LEU A 32 2.15 3.02 -4.74
CA LEU A 32 2.40 2.08 -3.64
C LEU A 32 3.84 1.54 -3.67
N ASP A 33 4.39 1.27 -4.85
CA ASP A 33 5.77 0.81 -5.04
C ASP A 33 6.78 1.85 -4.54
N ILE A 34 6.66 3.13 -4.94
CA ILE A 34 7.60 4.17 -4.50
C ILE A 34 7.47 4.47 -3.01
N MET A 35 6.26 4.39 -2.45
CA MET A 35 6.03 4.48 -1.00
C MET A 35 6.73 3.35 -0.26
N GLN A 36 6.58 2.10 -0.74
CA GLN A 36 7.26 0.94 -0.17
C GLN A 36 8.78 1.08 -0.23
N ARG A 37 9.34 1.49 -1.38
CA ARG A 37 10.78 1.70 -1.57
C ARG A 37 11.32 2.76 -0.63
N ALA A 38 10.65 3.90 -0.50
CA ALA A 38 11.04 4.95 0.44
C ALA A 38 10.99 4.46 1.90
N ALA A 39 9.98 3.63 2.26
CA ALA A 39 9.91 3.02 3.59
C ALA A 39 11.04 2.04 3.84
N ASP A 40 11.38 1.20 2.86
CA ASP A 40 12.48 0.23 2.96
C ASP A 40 13.84 0.94 3.08
N SER A 41 14.06 2.03 2.33
CA SER A 41 15.24 2.88 2.46
C SER A 41 15.32 3.52 3.84
N ALA A 42 14.21 4.05 4.35
CA ALA A 42 14.12 4.63 5.69
C ALA A 42 14.45 3.62 6.79
N VAL A 43 13.90 2.42 6.73
CA VAL A 43 14.15 1.35 7.70
C VAL A 43 15.57 0.82 7.58
N SER A 44 16.10 0.70 6.36
CA SER A 44 17.48 0.28 6.09
C SER A 44 18.52 1.25 6.66
N SER A 45 18.25 2.56 6.61
CA SER A 45 19.16 3.58 7.18
C SER A 45 19.28 3.48 8.71
N LEU A 46 18.34 2.84 9.36
CA LEU A 46 18.37 2.51 10.79
C LEU A 46 19.12 1.19 11.09
N GLY A 47 19.70 0.54 10.09
CA GLY A 47 20.37 -0.76 10.23
C GLY A 47 19.41 -1.96 10.16
N LEU A 48 18.15 -1.73 9.85
CA LEU A 48 17.13 -2.77 9.70
C LEU A 48 16.89 -3.10 8.21
N SER A 49 17.95 -3.38 7.47
CA SER A 49 17.83 -3.77 6.06
C SER A 49 17.03 -5.08 5.91
N MET A 50 16.42 -5.28 4.74
CA MET A 50 15.70 -6.52 4.44
C MET A 50 16.57 -7.74 4.71
N GLU A 51 17.87 -7.72 4.33
CA GLU A 51 18.80 -8.82 4.55
C GLU A 51 19.01 -9.08 6.05
N SER A 52 19.21 -8.04 6.87
CA SER A 52 19.39 -8.18 8.31
C SER A 52 18.14 -8.72 8.99
N MET A 53 16.97 -8.26 8.57
CA MET A 53 15.67 -8.71 9.08
C MET A 53 15.43 -10.18 8.72
N LEU A 54 15.66 -10.59 7.48
CA LEU A 54 15.53 -11.99 7.04
C LEU A 54 16.49 -12.91 7.79
N LYS A 55 17.77 -12.51 8.01
CA LYS A 55 18.72 -13.27 8.83
C LYS A 55 18.25 -13.44 10.26
N ALA A 56 17.53 -12.46 10.79
CA ALA A 56 16.91 -12.53 12.12
C ALA A 56 15.57 -13.28 12.13
N GLY A 57 15.12 -13.81 10.99
CA GLY A 57 13.82 -14.49 10.86
C GLY A 57 12.61 -13.56 10.99
N MET A 58 12.81 -12.28 10.80
CA MET A 58 11.77 -11.25 10.94
C MET A 58 11.41 -10.62 9.59
N GLY A 59 10.18 -10.13 9.49
CA GLY A 59 9.70 -9.39 8.32
C GLY A 59 8.61 -8.40 8.68
N TRP A 60 8.39 -7.43 7.80
CA TRP A 60 7.26 -6.51 7.89
C TRP A 60 6.11 -7.02 7.04
N MET A 61 4.91 -6.96 7.61
CA MET A 61 3.66 -7.32 6.94
C MET A 61 2.72 -6.12 7.00
N VAL A 62 2.32 -5.59 5.83
CA VAL A 62 1.28 -4.57 5.77
C VAL A 62 -0.08 -5.20 6.09
N ILE A 63 -0.88 -4.49 6.87
CA ILE A 63 -2.24 -4.91 7.27
C ILE A 63 -3.28 -4.09 6.55
N THR A 64 -3.14 -2.77 6.58
CA THR A 64 -4.06 -1.86 5.90
C THR A 64 -3.33 -0.59 5.50
N LEU A 65 -3.83 0.04 4.44
CA LEU A 65 -3.33 1.31 3.94
C LEU A 65 -4.50 2.14 3.44
N ASP A 66 -4.53 3.40 3.84
CA ASP A 66 -5.45 4.41 3.32
C ASP A 66 -4.67 5.49 2.59
N LEU A 67 -4.88 5.57 1.28
CA LEU A 67 -4.27 6.53 0.35
C LEU A 67 -5.34 7.52 -0.10
N ASN A 68 -5.04 8.81 -0.03
CA ASN A 68 -5.83 9.89 -0.57
C ASN A 68 -5.04 10.59 -1.68
N LEU A 69 -5.71 10.87 -2.79
CA LEU A 69 -5.13 11.48 -3.98
C LEU A 69 -5.74 12.86 -4.22
N GLN A 70 -4.87 13.83 -4.48
CA GLN A 70 -5.26 15.12 -5.07
C GLN A 70 -5.24 15.03 -6.59
N ARG A 71 -4.22 14.37 -7.14
CA ARG A 71 -4.09 14.00 -8.55
C ARG A 71 -3.10 12.86 -8.75
N LEU A 72 -3.19 12.20 -9.86
CA LEU A 72 -2.15 11.24 -10.30
C LEU A 72 -0.99 11.99 -10.99
N PRO A 73 0.26 11.54 -10.84
CA PRO A 73 1.40 12.16 -11.49
C PRO A 73 1.43 11.85 -12.99
N SER A 74 2.11 12.71 -13.76
CA SER A 74 2.30 12.59 -15.20
C SER A 74 3.67 11.99 -15.54
N PRO A 75 3.88 11.47 -16.78
CA PRO A 75 5.18 10.98 -17.23
C PRO A 75 6.26 12.06 -17.09
N SER A 76 7.47 11.63 -16.75
CA SER A 76 8.66 12.47 -16.53
C SER A 76 8.60 13.40 -15.32
N GLU A 77 7.51 13.45 -14.60
CA GLU A 77 7.38 14.21 -13.36
C GLU A 77 8.36 13.68 -12.30
N LEU A 78 8.96 14.58 -11.55
CA LEU A 78 9.82 14.27 -10.41
C LEU A 78 8.99 14.38 -9.14
N LEU A 79 8.99 13.31 -8.35
CA LEU A 79 8.22 13.21 -7.12
C LEU A 79 9.13 13.17 -5.92
N ASP A 80 8.84 13.94 -4.88
CA ASP A 80 9.44 13.86 -3.56
C ASP A 80 8.54 13.04 -2.65
N VAL A 81 8.99 11.84 -2.26
CA VAL A 81 8.28 10.97 -1.34
C VAL A 81 8.82 11.13 0.06
N HIS A 82 7.99 11.66 0.94
CA HIS A 82 8.27 11.78 2.37
C HIS A 82 7.61 10.62 3.12
N THR A 83 8.34 9.99 4.05
CA THR A 83 7.78 8.95 4.91
C THR A 83 8.40 8.96 6.31
N TRP A 84 7.59 8.65 7.31
CA TRP A 84 8.02 8.62 8.71
C TRP A 84 7.20 7.62 9.53
N SER A 85 7.83 7.13 10.61
CA SER A 85 7.15 6.28 11.58
C SER A 85 6.31 7.15 12.53
N LYS A 86 5.09 6.73 12.79
CA LYS A 86 4.23 7.27 13.87
C LYS A 86 4.32 6.44 15.16
N GLY A 87 5.32 5.54 15.22
CA GLY A 87 5.46 4.61 16.33
C GLY A 87 4.51 3.41 16.20
N ASN A 88 4.19 2.83 17.35
CA ASN A 88 3.34 1.65 17.42
C ASN A 88 2.23 1.80 18.46
N LYS A 89 1.11 1.12 18.22
CA LYS A 89 0.05 0.90 19.19
C LYS A 89 -0.08 -0.60 19.44
N GLY A 90 0.41 -1.05 20.62
CA GLY A 90 0.57 -2.49 20.85
C GLY A 90 1.54 -3.11 19.85
N PRO A 91 1.19 -4.22 19.18
CA PRO A 91 2.07 -4.86 18.21
C PRO A 91 2.00 -4.24 16.81
N LEU A 92 1.15 -3.25 16.59
CA LEU A 92 0.91 -2.65 15.29
C LEU A 92 1.69 -1.34 15.14
N TRP A 93 2.42 -1.22 14.04
CA TRP A 93 3.22 -0.07 13.67
C TRP A 93 2.48 0.80 12.68
N GLN A 94 2.70 2.11 12.75
CA GLN A 94 2.07 3.11 11.90
C GLN A 94 3.13 3.84 11.10
N ARG A 95 2.85 4.09 9.83
CA ARG A 95 3.72 4.85 8.94
C ARG A 95 2.90 5.76 8.06
N ASP A 96 3.35 7.00 7.98
CA ASP A 96 2.76 8.04 7.13
C ASP A 96 3.61 8.30 5.91
N TYR A 97 2.94 8.80 4.87
CA TYR A 97 3.55 9.18 3.60
C TYR A 97 2.91 10.46 3.07
N ARG A 98 3.72 11.30 2.43
CA ARG A 98 3.27 12.37 1.54
C ARG A 98 4.09 12.31 0.27
N ILE A 99 3.45 12.58 -0.85
CA ILE A 99 4.07 12.65 -2.17
C ILE A 99 3.83 14.06 -2.72
N TYR A 100 4.91 14.72 -3.07
CA TYR A 100 4.89 16.08 -3.61
C TYR A 100 5.45 16.10 -5.03
N ASP A 101 5.02 17.08 -5.82
CA ASP A 101 5.69 17.40 -7.08
C ASP A 101 6.93 18.29 -6.85
N ALA A 102 7.67 18.58 -7.95
CA ALA A 102 8.86 19.43 -7.91
C ALA A 102 8.59 20.86 -7.46
N GLN A 103 7.34 21.31 -7.40
CA GLN A 103 6.91 22.60 -6.90
C GLN A 103 6.51 22.58 -5.42
N GLY A 104 6.56 21.40 -4.80
CA GLY A 104 6.15 21.20 -3.41
C GLY A 104 4.63 21.11 -3.21
N VAL A 105 3.87 20.88 -4.29
CA VAL A 105 2.42 20.64 -4.20
C VAL A 105 2.16 19.18 -3.87
N GLU A 106 1.35 18.91 -2.83
CA GLU A 106 0.98 17.55 -2.45
C GLU A 106 0.09 16.90 -3.50
N LEU A 107 0.51 15.73 -4.00
CA LEU A 107 -0.27 14.90 -4.91
C LEU A 107 -1.04 13.81 -4.17
N ALA A 108 -0.42 13.26 -3.14
CA ALA A 108 -0.99 12.15 -2.39
C ALA A 108 -0.51 12.13 -0.95
N SER A 109 -1.34 11.59 -0.07
CA SER A 109 -0.96 11.27 1.29
C SER A 109 -1.54 9.93 1.72
N ALA A 110 -0.81 9.19 2.57
CA ALA A 110 -1.27 7.88 3.01
C ALA A 110 -0.84 7.58 4.44
N ARG A 111 -1.64 6.76 5.12
CA ARG A 111 -1.30 6.08 6.37
C ARG A 111 -1.42 4.59 6.21
N SER A 112 -0.43 3.86 6.72
CA SER A 112 -0.40 2.41 6.70
C SER A 112 -0.18 1.83 8.09
N ILE A 113 -0.71 0.62 8.30
CA ILE A 113 -0.54 -0.18 9.50
C ILE A 113 0.24 -1.43 9.14
N TRP A 114 1.24 -1.73 9.95
CA TRP A 114 2.16 -2.84 9.76
C TRP A 114 2.25 -3.71 11.00
N ALA A 115 2.60 -4.97 10.81
CA ALA A 115 3.02 -5.87 11.87
C ALA A 115 4.44 -6.35 11.62
N LEU A 116 5.25 -6.39 12.68
CA LEU A 116 6.50 -7.13 12.69
C LEU A 116 6.16 -8.61 12.92
N VAL A 117 6.66 -9.51 12.07
CA VAL A 117 6.32 -10.93 12.13
C VAL A 117 7.57 -11.81 12.22
N ASP A 118 7.46 -12.92 12.94
CA ASP A 118 8.36 -14.07 12.83
C ASP A 118 7.96 -14.86 11.59
N ILE A 119 8.81 -14.87 10.57
CA ILE A 119 8.54 -15.49 9.27
C ILE A 119 8.37 -17.02 9.42
N GLY A 120 9.20 -17.64 10.24
CA GLY A 120 9.17 -19.10 10.43
C GLY A 120 7.95 -19.58 11.20
N LYS A 121 7.59 -18.86 12.28
CA LYS A 121 6.45 -19.22 13.14
C LYS A 121 5.12 -18.58 12.68
N ARG A 122 5.17 -17.64 11.74
CA ARG A 122 4.00 -16.87 11.26
C ARG A 122 3.23 -16.21 12.40
N LYS A 123 3.97 -15.57 13.31
CA LYS A 123 3.40 -14.89 14.49
C LYS A 123 3.80 -13.43 14.52
N ILE A 124 2.88 -12.57 14.93
CA ILE A 124 3.17 -11.16 15.18
C ILE A 124 4.09 -11.05 16.39
N LEU A 125 5.15 -10.27 16.23
CA LEU A 125 6.14 -9.98 17.26
C LEU A 125 5.80 -8.69 18.01
N ARG A 126 6.27 -8.59 19.25
CA ARG A 126 6.20 -7.35 20.01
C ARG A 126 7.24 -6.35 19.49
N PRO A 127 7.01 -5.03 19.63
CA PRO A 127 8.00 -4.01 19.22
C PRO A 127 9.39 -4.23 19.81
N SER A 128 9.48 -4.76 21.05
CA SER A 128 10.74 -5.10 21.72
C SER A 128 11.58 -6.20 21.03
N ALA A 129 11.05 -6.86 20.00
CA ALA A 129 11.82 -7.81 19.19
C ALA A 129 12.79 -7.08 18.21
N LEU A 130 12.55 -5.80 17.91
CA LEU A 130 13.52 -5.01 17.17
C LEU A 130 14.75 -4.71 18.02
N PRO A 131 15.96 -4.75 17.43
CA PRO A 131 17.21 -4.46 18.14
C PRO A 131 17.41 -2.98 18.44
N ILE A 132 16.54 -2.10 17.94
CA ILE A 132 16.57 -0.66 18.11
C ILE A 132 15.19 -0.12 18.50
N VAL A 133 15.18 1.06 19.11
CA VAL A 133 13.96 1.84 19.33
C VAL A 133 13.75 2.73 18.09
N VAL A 134 12.58 2.66 17.50
CA VAL A 134 12.18 3.54 16.40
C VAL A 134 11.33 4.66 16.99
N GLU A 135 11.92 5.85 17.06
CA GLU A 135 11.22 7.02 17.59
C GLU A 135 10.15 7.52 16.61
N PRO A 136 8.95 7.90 17.10
CA PRO A 136 7.91 8.45 16.26
C PRO A 136 8.22 9.89 15.85
N TYR A 137 7.98 10.22 14.57
CA TYR A 137 7.97 11.59 14.12
C TYR A 137 6.61 12.22 14.46
N VAL A 138 6.63 13.28 15.28
CA VAL A 138 5.40 13.87 15.84
C VAL A 138 4.97 15.17 15.17
N GLU A 139 5.85 15.80 14.39
CA GLU A 139 5.63 17.11 13.79
C GLU A 139 4.57 17.13 12.68
N ASP A 140 4.35 15.99 12.02
CA ASP A 140 3.33 15.84 10.98
C ASP A 140 2.52 14.54 11.15
N SER A 141 1.29 14.54 10.61
CA SER A 141 0.37 13.41 10.71
C SER A 141 -0.62 13.40 9.55
N VAL A 142 -0.77 12.25 8.90
CA VAL A 142 -1.74 12.07 7.81
C VAL A 142 -3.02 11.44 8.35
N GLY A 143 -4.09 12.24 8.39
CA GLY A 143 -5.44 11.77 8.72
C GLY A 143 -5.58 11.00 10.04
N SER A 144 -6.62 10.20 10.15
CA SER A 144 -6.87 9.27 11.24
C SER A 144 -6.21 7.92 11.02
N LEU A 145 -6.16 7.09 12.06
CA LEU A 145 -5.71 5.71 11.94
C LEU A 145 -6.68 4.91 11.05
N PRO A 146 -6.23 4.30 9.94
CA PRO A 146 -7.12 3.52 9.11
C PRO A 146 -7.55 2.23 9.82
N ASP A 147 -8.86 2.02 9.87
CA ASP A 147 -9.43 0.73 10.24
C ASP A 147 -9.30 -0.26 9.08
N LYS A 148 -9.71 -1.49 9.29
CA LYS A 148 -9.85 -2.44 8.19
C LYS A 148 -10.99 -2.02 7.28
N VAL A 149 -10.84 -2.24 5.98
CA VAL A 149 -11.97 -2.13 5.05
C VAL A 149 -13.03 -3.13 5.47
N ILE A 150 -14.26 -2.67 5.60
CA ILE A 150 -15.43 -3.50 5.87
C ILE A 150 -16.40 -3.30 4.72
N ILE A 151 -16.58 -4.33 3.91
CA ILE A 151 -17.60 -4.31 2.86
C ILE A 151 -18.96 -4.58 3.52
N PRO A 152 -19.95 -3.69 3.39
CA PRO A 152 -21.26 -3.89 3.97
C PRO A 152 -21.85 -5.25 3.55
N PRO A 153 -22.36 -6.08 4.48
CA PRO A 153 -22.87 -7.43 4.15
C PRO A 153 -24.01 -7.42 3.13
N GLU A 154 -24.80 -6.35 3.12
CA GLU A 154 -25.93 -6.16 2.21
C GLU A 154 -25.50 -5.69 0.81
N LEU A 155 -24.25 -5.25 0.63
CA LEU A 155 -23.75 -4.76 -0.65
C LEU A 155 -23.44 -5.95 -1.57
N PRO A 156 -24.17 -6.14 -2.69
CA PRO A 156 -23.93 -7.24 -3.59
C PRO A 156 -22.59 -7.07 -4.31
N LEU A 157 -21.81 -8.15 -4.34
CA LEU A 157 -20.58 -8.22 -5.13
C LEU A 157 -20.78 -9.14 -6.32
N GLN A 158 -20.25 -8.73 -7.48
CA GLN A 158 -20.22 -9.51 -8.72
C GLN A 158 -18.80 -9.85 -9.10
N GLU A 159 -18.55 -11.03 -9.67
CA GLU A 159 -17.23 -11.38 -10.20
C GLU A 159 -16.94 -10.48 -11.42
N ALA A 160 -15.89 -9.67 -11.32
CA ALA A 160 -15.42 -8.85 -12.43
C ALA A 160 -14.53 -9.69 -13.36
N TYR A 161 -13.57 -10.40 -12.79
CA TYR A 161 -12.66 -11.28 -13.53
C TYR A 161 -11.90 -12.21 -12.56
N ARG A 162 -11.06 -13.10 -13.13
CA ARG A 162 -10.15 -13.96 -12.39
C ARG A 162 -8.71 -13.66 -12.74
N TYR A 163 -7.87 -13.59 -11.72
CA TYR A 163 -6.45 -13.37 -11.84
C TYR A 163 -5.69 -14.58 -11.31
N GLN A 164 -4.73 -15.08 -12.08
CA GLN A 164 -3.83 -16.13 -11.61
C GLN A 164 -2.47 -15.53 -11.25
N VAL A 165 -2.01 -15.75 -10.02
CA VAL A 165 -0.70 -15.28 -9.55
C VAL A 165 0.42 -15.94 -10.35
N ARG A 166 1.21 -15.14 -11.06
CA ARG A 166 2.31 -15.56 -11.92
C ARG A 166 3.65 -15.02 -11.43
N TYR A 167 4.73 -15.53 -12.01
CA TYR A 167 6.12 -15.20 -11.64
C TYR A 167 6.39 -13.70 -11.55
N SER A 168 5.95 -12.91 -12.52
CA SER A 168 6.21 -11.47 -12.59
C SER A 168 5.47 -10.65 -11.51
N GLY A 169 4.46 -11.22 -10.87
CA GLY A 169 3.74 -10.57 -9.77
C GLY A 169 4.34 -10.85 -8.38
N LEU A 170 5.34 -11.73 -8.28
CA LEU A 170 5.87 -12.14 -6.99
C LEU A 170 6.91 -11.17 -6.45
N ASP A 171 6.87 -10.97 -5.14
CA ASP A 171 7.92 -10.32 -4.35
C ASP A 171 9.01 -11.32 -3.89
N ASN A 172 9.99 -10.82 -3.12
CA ASN A 172 11.09 -11.63 -2.57
C ASN A 172 10.61 -12.71 -1.57
N ASN A 173 9.40 -12.59 -1.03
CA ASN A 173 8.79 -13.58 -0.14
C ASN A 173 8.01 -14.66 -0.92
N LYS A 174 8.03 -14.59 -2.26
CA LYS A 174 7.28 -15.47 -3.18
C LYS A 174 5.76 -15.32 -3.05
N HIS A 175 5.30 -14.16 -2.61
CA HIS A 175 3.89 -13.79 -2.56
C HIS A 175 3.59 -12.73 -3.61
N LEU A 176 2.33 -12.56 -3.97
CA LEU A 176 1.90 -11.44 -4.81
C LEU A 176 2.31 -10.13 -4.12
N ASN A 177 3.08 -9.30 -4.82
CA ASN A 177 3.55 -8.03 -4.31
C ASN A 177 2.36 -7.12 -3.93
N ASN A 178 2.47 -6.45 -2.77
CA ASN A 178 1.39 -5.64 -2.20
C ASN A 178 0.88 -4.56 -3.16
N ALA A 179 1.76 -3.94 -3.96
CA ALA A 179 1.35 -2.93 -4.92
C ALA A 179 0.46 -3.49 -6.05
N ARG A 180 0.61 -4.79 -6.39
CA ARG A 180 -0.18 -5.43 -7.45
C ARG A 180 -1.66 -5.56 -7.10
N TYR A 181 -2.01 -5.61 -5.83
CA TYR A 181 -3.42 -5.60 -5.43
C TYR A 181 -4.14 -4.31 -5.84
N ALA A 182 -3.43 -3.18 -5.95
CA ALA A 182 -4.00 -1.96 -6.50
C ALA A 182 -4.33 -2.10 -8.00
N ASP A 183 -3.47 -2.77 -8.79
CA ASP A 183 -3.78 -3.09 -10.19
C ASP A 183 -5.05 -3.97 -10.26
N LEU A 184 -5.15 -5.01 -9.40
CA LEU A 184 -6.34 -5.87 -9.36
C LEU A 184 -7.62 -5.08 -9.05
N CYS A 185 -7.54 -4.07 -8.20
CA CYS A 185 -8.68 -3.21 -7.91
C CYS A 185 -9.05 -2.35 -9.12
N CYS A 186 -8.05 -1.76 -9.81
CA CYS A 186 -8.30 -0.92 -10.98
C CYS A 186 -8.86 -1.73 -12.16
N ASP A 187 -8.35 -2.94 -12.37
CA ASP A 187 -8.79 -3.84 -13.43
C ASP A 187 -10.22 -4.36 -13.23
N ALA A 188 -10.79 -4.18 -12.04
CA ALA A 188 -12.18 -4.52 -11.76
C ALA A 188 -13.20 -3.55 -12.40
N LEU A 189 -12.76 -2.39 -12.91
CA LEU A 189 -13.60 -1.43 -13.62
C LEU A 189 -13.35 -1.54 -15.12
N ALA A 190 -14.42 -1.36 -15.91
CA ALA A 190 -14.31 -1.26 -17.37
C ALA A 190 -13.69 0.06 -17.80
N LEU A 191 -13.11 0.12 -19.01
CA LEU A 191 -12.48 1.34 -19.51
C LEU A 191 -13.46 2.50 -19.64
N GLU A 192 -14.71 2.22 -20.00
CA GLU A 192 -15.79 3.19 -20.11
C GLU A 192 -16.11 3.85 -18.78
N GLU A 193 -16.04 3.08 -17.67
CA GLU A 193 -16.22 3.62 -16.33
C GLU A 193 -15.08 4.58 -15.95
N TRP A 194 -13.84 4.29 -16.38
CA TRP A 194 -12.70 5.16 -16.16
C TRP A 194 -12.77 6.48 -16.92
N GLU A 195 -13.55 6.56 -18.00
CA GLU A 195 -13.80 7.82 -18.73
C GLU A 195 -14.69 8.79 -17.92
N GLU A 196 -15.59 8.25 -17.09
CA GLU A 196 -16.57 9.02 -16.30
C GLU A 196 -16.11 9.25 -14.85
N LEU A 197 -15.17 8.44 -14.34
CA LEU A 197 -14.79 8.43 -12.95
C LEU A 197 -13.36 8.96 -12.74
N GLU A 198 -13.21 9.75 -11.69
CA GLU A 198 -11.90 10.21 -11.22
C GLU A 198 -11.50 9.46 -9.95
N LEU A 199 -10.27 8.95 -9.93
CA LEU A 199 -9.72 8.27 -8.78
C LEU A 199 -9.25 9.30 -7.74
N THR A 200 -9.77 9.19 -6.53
CA THR A 200 -9.44 10.07 -5.39
C THR A 200 -8.73 9.34 -4.25
N GLY A 201 -8.58 8.02 -4.34
CA GLY A 201 -7.82 7.26 -3.36
C GLY A 201 -8.07 5.75 -3.40
N LEU A 202 -7.41 5.09 -2.46
CA LEU A 202 -7.53 3.64 -2.23
C LEU A 202 -7.45 3.37 -0.73
N HIS A 203 -8.46 2.73 -0.17
CA HIS A 203 -8.35 2.10 1.13
C HIS A 203 -8.29 0.58 0.94
N ILE A 204 -7.25 -0.08 1.42
CA ILE A 204 -7.05 -1.52 1.23
C ILE A 204 -6.62 -2.22 2.52
N THR A 205 -7.20 -3.38 2.77
CA THR A 205 -6.81 -4.32 3.84
C THR A 205 -6.30 -5.61 3.21
N TYR A 206 -5.08 -5.99 3.57
CA TYR A 206 -4.44 -7.24 3.16
C TYR A 206 -4.78 -8.31 4.20
N ALA A 207 -5.61 -9.27 3.83
CA ALA A 207 -6.11 -10.29 4.75
C ALA A 207 -5.23 -11.54 4.76
N GLN A 208 -4.81 -12.01 3.58
CA GLN A 208 -3.95 -13.18 3.40
C GLN A 208 -3.02 -13.02 2.20
N GLU A 209 -1.85 -13.65 2.26
CA GLU A 209 -0.88 -13.70 1.17
C GLU A 209 -1.40 -14.59 0.03
N ALA A 210 -1.26 -14.13 -1.21
CA ALA A 210 -1.51 -14.93 -2.39
C ALA A 210 -0.19 -15.46 -2.98
N LYS A 211 -0.12 -16.75 -3.30
CA LYS A 211 1.09 -17.44 -3.75
C LYS A 211 1.04 -17.77 -5.24
N TYR A 212 2.21 -18.09 -5.79
CA TYR A 212 2.32 -18.56 -7.17
C TYR A 212 1.31 -19.67 -7.49
N GLY A 213 0.61 -19.51 -8.61
CA GLY A 213 -0.37 -20.47 -9.11
C GLY A 213 -1.76 -20.35 -8.49
N GLU A 214 -1.94 -19.61 -7.40
CA GLU A 214 -3.26 -19.37 -6.83
C GLU A 214 -4.11 -18.49 -7.74
N GLU A 215 -5.40 -18.80 -7.82
CA GLU A 215 -6.40 -18.03 -8.54
C GLU A 215 -7.13 -17.11 -7.56
N ILE A 216 -7.26 -15.84 -7.94
CA ILE A 216 -8.00 -14.81 -7.22
C ILE A 216 -9.22 -14.45 -8.06
N SER A 217 -10.41 -14.74 -7.58
CA SER A 217 -11.67 -14.21 -8.09
C SER A 217 -11.80 -12.79 -7.58
N VAL A 218 -11.75 -11.81 -8.47
CA VAL A 218 -11.88 -10.39 -8.15
C VAL A 218 -13.36 -10.02 -8.25
N MET A 219 -13.93 -9.74 -7.09
CA MET A 219 -15.33 -9.36 -6.91
C MET A 219 -15.42 -7.86 -6.75
N ARG A 220 -16.45 -7.23 -7.30
CA ARG A 220 -16.70 -5.79 -7.14
C ARG A 220 -18.15 -5.48 -6.82
N SER A 221 -18.37 -4.35 -6.16
CA SER A 221 -19.70 -3.74 -6.03
C SER A 221 -20.04 -2.86 -7.23
N SER A 222 -21.29 -2.41 -7.34
CA SER A 222 -21.63 -1.18 -8.06
C SER A 222 -20.99 0.03 -7.38
N LEU A 223 -20.95 1.17 -8.08
CA LEU A 223 -20.50 2.43 -7.51
C LEU A 223 -21.41 2.86 -6.36
N THR A 224 -20.81 3.18 -5.21
CA THR A 224 -21.46 3.74 -4.03
C THR A 224 -21.02 5.19 -3.81
N GLU A 225 -21.50 5.87 -2.78
CA GLU A 225 -21.05 7.22 -2.41
C GLU A 225 -19.57 7.25 -2.00
N GLU A 226 -19.04 6.16 -1.43
CA GLU A 226 -17.64 6.06 -1.03
C GLU A 226 -16.70 5.63 -2.16
N GLY A 227 -17.25 4.98 -3.20
CA GLY A 227 -16.51 4.43 -4.32
C GLY A 227 -16.95 3.01 -4.69
N VAL A 228 -16.04 2.22 -5.26
CA VAL A 228 -16.28 0.81 -5.61
C VAL A 228 -15.53 -0.08 -4.63
N TYR A 229 -16.27 -0.96 -3.96
CA TYR A 229 -15.68 -1.98 -3.11
C TYR A 229 -15.20 -3.16 -3.95
N VAL A 230 -13.99 -3.64 -3.64
CA VAL A 230 -13.36 -4.77 -4.33
C VAL A 230 -12.90 -5.80 -3.31
N ARG A 231 -13.17 -7.08 -3.58
CA ARG A 231 -12.69 -8.20 -2.78
C ARG A 231 -11.97 -9.20 -3.69
N GLY A 232 -10.76 -9.58 -3.33
CA GLY A 232 -10.08 -10.72 -3.92
C GLY A 232 -10.24 -11.95 -3.05
N GLN A 233 -10.80 -13.02 -3.60
CA GLN A 233 -11.04 -14.27 -2.87
C GLN A 233 -10.72 -15.49 -3.72
N GLY A 234 -10.44 -16.61 -3.07
CA GLY A 234 -10.17 -17.88 -3.76
C GLY A 234 -9.84 -18.98 -2.77
N GLY A 235 -10.14 -20.24 -3.11
CA GLY A 235 -9.88 -21.39 -2.24
C GLY A 235 -10.51 -21.28 -0.84
N GLY A 236 -11.66 -20.64 -0.71
CA GLY A 236 -12.35 -20.42 0.58
C GLY A 236 -11.71 -19.34 1.45
N ARG A 237 -10.80 -18.51 0.92
CA ARG A 237 -10.08 -17.45 1.64
C ARG A 237 -10.34 -16.09 1.00
N ILE A 238 -10.24 -15.04 1.82
CA ILE A 238 -10.19 -13.66 1.36
C ILE A 238 -8.71 -13.24 1.37
N PHE A 239 -8.20 -12.76 0.24
CA PHE A 239 -6.84 -12.24 0.13
C PHE A 239 -6.78 -10.76 0.49
N PHE A 240 -7.75 -9.97 0.01
CA PHE A 240 -7.84 -8.55 0.31
C PHE A 240 -9.28 -8.04 0.20
N GLU A 241 -9.53 -6.93 0.86
CA GLU A 241 -10.71 -6.08 0.68
C GLU A 241 -10.25 -4.65 0.48
N ALA A 242 -10.88 -3.94 -0.44
CA ALA A 242 -10.53 -2.57 -0.76
C ALA A 242 -11.77 -1.74 -1.08
N CYS A 243 -11.61 -0.41 -0.94
CA CYS A 243 -12.50 0.59 -1.51
C CYS A 243 -11.67 1.48 -2.43
N LEU A 244 -11.91 1.42 -3.74
CA LEU A 244 -11.45 2.44 -4.68
C LEU A 244 -12.32 3.67 -4.48
N LYS A 245 -11.72 4.75 -3.94
CA LYS A 245 -12.40 6.03 -3.76
C LYS A 245 -12.52 6.74 -5.10
N LEU A 246 -13.73 6.93 -5.55
CA LEU A 246 -14.03 7.44 -6.88
C LEU A 246 -15.06 8.57 -6.79
N ARG A 247 -14.93 9.56 -7.68
CA ARG A 247 -15.93 10.61 -7.88
C ARG A 247 -16.25 10.77 -9.36
N ARG A 248 -17.44 11.27 -9.65
CA ARG A 248 -17.86 11.71 -11.00
C ARG A 248 -17.41 13.15 -11.25
#